data_19af7159539e4dd9f2ca74d543cfa0c5
#
_entry.id   19af7159539e4dd9f2ca74d543cfa0c5
#
_cell.length_a   1.000
_cell.length_b   1.000
_cell.length_c   1.000
_cell.angle_alpha   90.00
_cell.angle_beta   90.00
_cell.angle_gamma   90.00
#
_symmetry.space_group_name_H-M   'P 1'
#
loop_
_entity.id
_entity.type
_entity.pdbx_description
1 polymer ?
#
loop_
_entity_poly.entity_id
_entity_poly.type
_entity_poly.pdbx_seq_one_letter_code
_entity_poly.pdbx_strand_id
1 'polypeptide(L)'
;ILVFIFNGYADWEPAYVCAELNSSDTDYIVRTISLDKNPKVSMGGFHVLPDYAVDDYPTKFSLLILAGGNAWAEQKNNDVFPLVEYAVKNHIPVGAICNAVNFMAENGFLNEIKHSGNTLEFMKSQAPHYKGDKNFLEEQAVCDANIITANGSGTLEFARKILTLLNAKSEQAITDWYNLNKFGFYQ
;
A
#
# COMPACT_ATOMS: atom_id res chain seq x y z
N ILE A 1 -6.26 -8.82 -5.99
CA ILE A 1 -5.43 -7.86 -5.28
C ILE A 1 -4.08 -8.50 -4.99
N LEU A 2 -2.98 -7.79 -5.28
CA LEU A 2 -1.63 -8.22 -4.93
C LEU A 2 -1.10 -7.38 -3.79
N VAL A 3 -0.55 -8.03 -2.75
CA VAL A 3 0.11 -7.38 -1.61
C VAL A 3 1.57 -7.76 -1.62
N PHE A 4 2.45 -6.79 -1.88
CA PHE A 4 3.89 -7.02 -1.84
C PHE A 4 4.38 -7.09 -0.41
N ILE A 5 5.00 -8.22 -0.07
CA ILE A 5 5.55 -8.53 1.24
C ILE A 5 7.03 -8.93 1.14
N PHE A 6 7.77 -8.73 2.21
CA PHE A 6 9.20 -9.03 2.31
C PHE A 6 9.57 -9.31 3.77
N ASN A 7 10.77 -9.78 4.06
CA ASN A 7 11.19 -9.95 5.45
C ASN A 7 11.21 -8.60 6.19
N GLY A 8 10.48 -8.52 7.31
CA GLY A 8 10.33 -7.29 8.09
C GLY A 8 9.28 -6.31 7.54
N TYR A 9 8.33 -6.77 6.73
CA TYR A 9 7.17 -5.94 6.39
C TYR A 9 6.26 -5.72 7.59
N ALA A 10 5.59 -4.59 7.65
CA ALA A 10 4.64 -4.25 8.71
C ALA A 10 3.27 -4.90 8.42
N ASP A 11 3.00 -6.04 9.04
CA ASP A 11 1.82 -6.86 8.78
C ASP A 11 0.50 -6.19 9.16
N TRP A 12 0.50 -5.27 10.11
CA TRP A 12 -0.69 -4.53 10.53
C TRP A 12 -1.13 -3.46 9.50
N GLU A 13 -0.21 -2.98 8.66
CA GLU A 13 -0.52 -1.87 7.76
C GLU A 13 -1.51 -2.24 6.66
N PRO A 14 -1.39 -3.38 5.95
CA PRO A 14 -2.38 -3.81 4.97
C PRO A 14 -3.56 -4.58 5.58
N ALA A 15 -3.52 -4.90 6.89
CA ALA A 15 -4.45 -5.87 7.48
C ALA A 15 -5.92 -5.47 7.32
N TYR A 16 -6.28 -4.22 7.62
CA TYR A 16 -7.66 -3.74 7.50
C TYR A 16 -8.19 -3.84 6.06
N VAL A 17 -7.44 -3.31 5.10
CA VAL A 17 -7.88 -3.34 3.70
C VAL A 17 -7.92 -4.76 3.14
N CYS A 18 -6.97 -5.63 3.52
CA CYS A 18 -6.97 -7.03 3.09
C CYS A 18 -8.17 -7.80 3.64
N ALA A 19 -8.51 -7.59 4.93
CA ALA A 19 -9.67 -8.23 5.54
C ALA A 19 -10.98 -7.82 4.83
N GLU A 20 -11.17 -6.52 4.56
CA GLU A 20 -12.36 -6.02 3.90
C GLU A 20 -12.46 -6.46 2.44
N LEU A 21 -11.36 -6.41 1.67
CA LEU A 21 -11.37 -6.84 0.27
C LEU A 21 -11.53 -8.35 0.10
N ASN A 22 -11.12 -9.14 1.07
CA ASN A 22 -11.26 -10.60 1.03
C ASN A 22 -12.53 -11.11 1.73
N SER A 23 -13.43 -10.20 2.11
CA SER A 23 -14.72 -10.56 2.72
C SER A 23 -15.70 -11.13 1.68
N SER A 24 -16.69 -11.90 2.14
CA SER A 24 -17.63 -12.61 1.28
C SER A 24 -18.63 -11.70 0.52
N ASP A 25 -18.68 -10.43 0.86
CA ASP A 25 -19.55 -9.42 0.23
C ASP A 25 -18.79 -8.54 -0.80
N THR A 26 -17.60 -8.96 -1.20
CA THR A 26 -16.83 -8.39 -2.31
C THR A 26 -16.44 -9.46 -3.32
N ASP A 27 -16.12 -9.04 -4.56
CA ASP A 27 -15.63 -9.92 -5.62
C ASP A 27 -14.10 -9.98 -5.69
N TYR A 28 -13.41 -9.47 -4.66
CA TYR A 28 -11.96 -9.44 -4.63
C TYR A 28 -11.35 -10.66 -3.92
N ILE A 29 -10.17 -11.05 -4.37
CA ILE A 29 -9.34 -12.07 -3.74
C ILE A 29 -7.98 -11.45 -3.47
N VAL A 30 -7.55 -11.45 -2.21
CA VAL A 30 -6.23 -10.98 -1.80
C VAL A 30 -5.22 -12.10 -1.94
N ARG A 31 -4.08 -11.79 -2.56
CA ARG A 31 -2.92 -12.69 -2.72
C ARG A 31 -1.64 -11.94 -2.38
N THR A 32 -0.70 -12.65 -1.82
CA THR A 32 0.63 -12.11 -1.50
C THR A 32 1.61 -12.31 -2.65
N ILE A 33 2.48 -11.33 -2.86
CA ILE A 33 3.57 -11.37 -3.83
C ILE A 33 4.87 -10.91 -3.16
N SER A 34 5.99 -11.52 -3.53
CA SER A 34 7.30 -11.13 -3.04
C SER A 34 8.35 -11.24 -4.15
N LEU A 35 9.61 -10.89 -3.86
CA LEU A 35 10.71 -11.05 -4.81
C LEU A 35 10.95 -12.53 -5.18
N ASP A 36 10.65 -13.43 -4.26
CA ASP A 36 10.74 -14.88 -4.45
C ASP A 36 9.63 -15.58 -3.64
N LYS A 37 9.45 -16.89 -3.85
CA LYS A 37 8.45 -17.71 -3.16
C LYS A 37 8.93 -18.30 -1.83
N ASN A 38 10.08 -17.90 -1.31
CA ASN A 38 10.50 -18.32 0.03
C ASN A 38 9.64 -17.65 1.11
N PRO A 39 9.40 -18.31 2.25
CA PRO A 39 8.65 -17.70 3.34
C PRO A 39 9.23 -16.34 3.78
N LYS A 40 8.36 -15.38 4.06
CA LYS A 40 8.70 -14.06 4.59
C LYS A 40 8.23 -13.97 6.03
N VAL A 41 9.01 -13.32 6.87
CA VAL A 41 8.67 -13.09 8.28
C VAL A 41 8.32 -11.62 8.45
N SER A 42 7.12 -11.33 8.93
CA SER A 42 6.67 -9.96 9.19
C SER A 42 7.33 -9.35 10.43
N MET A 43 7.13 -8.07 10.67
CA MET A 43 7.54 -7.40 11.92
C MET A 43 6.83 -7.98 13.15
N GLY A 44 5.58 -8.44 13.00
CA GLY A 44 4.82 -9.13 14.04
C GLY A 44 5.22 -10.61 14.25
N GLY A 45 6.18 -11.12 13.45
CA GLY A 45 6.66 -12.50 13.56
C GLY A 45 5.84 -13.53 12.78
N PHE A 46 4.89 -13.12 11.95
CA PHE A 46 4.12 -14.05 11.12
C PHE A 46 4.96 -14.58 9.97
N HIS A 47 4.93 -15.90 9.78
CA HIS A 47 5.57 -16.57 8.65
C HIS A 47 4.55 -16.71 7.52
N VAL A 48 4.77 -16.02 6.41
CA VAL A 48 3.88 -16.02 5.25
C VAL A 48 4.60 -16.61 4.04
N LEU A 49 4.01 -17.62 3.43
CA LEU A 49 4.45 -18.15 2.14
C LEU A 49 3.78 -17.32 1.02
N PRO A 50 4.54 -16.57 0.21
CA PRO A 50 3.96 -15.77 -0.86
C PRO A 50 3.25 -16.65 -1.90
N ASP A 51 2.07 -16.20 -2.36
CA ASP A 51 1.35 -16.87 -3.46
C ASP A 51 2.12 -16.75 -4.77
N TYR A 52 2.77 -15.60 -5.02
CA TYR A 52 3.47 -15.27 -6.25
C TYR A 52 4.87 -14.70 -6.00
N ALA A 53 5.70 -14.76 -7.04
CA ALA A 53 6.94 -14.00 -7.14
C ALA A 53 6.82 -12.92 -8.22
N VAL A 54 7.69 -11.90 -8.17
CA VAL A 54 7.68 -10.76 -9.14
C VAL A 54 8.00 -11.17 -10.57
N ASP A 55 8.50 -12.36 -10.81
CA ASP A 55 8.75 -12.97 -12.10
C ASP A 55 7.66 -13.98 -12.55
N ASP A 56 6.69 -14.29 -11.65
CA ASP A 56 5.61 -15.28 -11.89
C ASP A 56 4.33 -14.86 -11.18
N TYR A 57 3.58 -13.91 -11.74
CA TYR A 57 2.31 -13.42 -11.20
C TYR A 57 1.25 -13.25 -12.29
N PRO A 58 -0.06 -13.25 -11.93
CA PRO A 58 -1.12 -12.99 -12.90
C PRO A 58 -1.04 -11.54 -13.41
N THR A 59 -1.01 -11.36 -14.71
CA THR A 59 -0.94 -10.03 -15.36
C THR A 59 -2.22 -9.22 -15.19
N LYS A 60 -3.33 -9.85 -14.79
CA LYS A 60 -4.61 -9.20 -14.48
C LYS A 60 -4.81 -9.16 -12.97
N PHE A 61 -4.72 -7.97 -12.40
CA PHE A 61 -5.03 -7.69 -11.00
C PHE A 61 -5.63 -6.28 -10.88
N SER A 62 -6.39 -6.03 -9.83
CA SER A 62 -7.17 -4.80 -9.66
C SER A 62 -6.49 -3.76 -8.77
N LEU A 63 -5.46 -4.15 -8.02
CA LEU A 63 -4.73 -3.28 -7.10
C LEU A 63 -3.40 -3.94 -6.72
N LEU A 64 -2.35 -3.15 -6.63
CA LEU A 64 -1.08 -3.50 -5.97
C LEU A 64 -0.95 -2.73 -4.67
N ILE A 65 -0.74 -3.42 -3.55
CA ILE A 65 -0.44 -2.83 -2.24
C ILE A 65 1.03 -3.07 -1.91
N LEU A 66 1.72 -2.00 -1.57
CA LEU A 66 3.08 -2.04 -1.07
C LEU A 66 3.03 -1.83 0.45
N ALA A 67 3.19 -2.90 1.22
CA ALA A 67 3.26 -2.83 2.67
C ALA A 67 4.51 -2.06 3.12
N GLY A 68 4.42 -1.33 4.21
CA GLY A 68 5.57 -0.65 4.80
C GLY A 68 6.53 -1.61 5.51
N GLY A 69 7.48 -1.03 6.19
CA GLY A 69 8.52 -1.77 6.91
C GLY A 69 9.90 -1.15 6.69
N ASN A 70 10.84 -1.43 7.60
CA ASN A 70 12.17 -0.81 7.56
C ASN A 70 13.06 -1.34 6.43
N ALA A 71 12.78 -2.54 5.94
CA ALA A 71 13.59 -3.18 4.90
C ALA A 71 13.46 -2.53 3.50
N TRP A 72 12.62 -1.51 3.33
CA TRP A 72 12.63 -0.67 2.12
C TRP A 72 13.97 0.08 1.92
N ALA A 73 14.75 0.26 2.97
CA ALA A 73 16.12 0.76 2.86
C ALA A 73 17.10 -0.26 2.22
N GLU A 74 16.73 -1.53 2.11
CA GLU A 74 17.53 -2.56 1.46
C GLU A 74 17.33 -2.52 -0.06
N GLN A 75 18.39 -2.33 -0.82
CA GLN A 75 18.33 -2.21 -2.29
C GLN A 75 17.56 -3.35 -2.99
N LYS A 76 17.62 -4.57 -2.44
CA LYS A 76 16.94 -5.74 -3.04
C LYS A 76 15.42 -5.55 -3.18
N ASN A 77 14.77 -4.77 -2.30
CA ASN A 77 13.34 -4.53 -2.40
C ASN A 77 12.98 -3.60 -3.57
N ASN A 78 13.96 -2.89 -4.13
CA ASN A 78 13.79 -2.10 -5.34
C ASN A 78 13.52 -2.98 -6.58
N ASP A 79 13.81 -4.27 -6.52
CA ASP A 79 13.50 -5.24 -7.61
C ASP A 79 11.98 -5.40 -7.84
N VAL A 80 11.12 -4.84 -6.98
CA VAL A 80 9.68 -4.71 -7.22
C VAL A 80 9.35 -3.60 -8.24
N PHE A 81 10.30 -2.72 -8.58
CA PHE A 81 10.08 -1.57 -9.47
C PHE A 81 9.36 -1.93 -10.77
N PRO A 82 9.76 -3.00 -11.53
CA PRO A 82 9.07 -3.34 -12.79
C PRO A 82 7.58 -3.65 -12.61
N LEU A 83 7.20 -4.27 -11.49
CA LEU A 83 5.80 -4.56 -11.16
C LEU A 83 5.03 -3.27 -10.86
N VAL A 84 5.61 -2.35 -10.10
CA VAL A 84 5.00 -1.05 -9.79
C VAL A 84 4.87 -0.21 -11.06
N GLU A 85 5.93 -0.15 -11.88
CA GLU A 85 5.92 0.55 -13.17
C GLU A 85 4.84 -0.02 -14.11
N TYR A 86 4.71 -1.35 -14.16
CA TYR A 86 3.65 -2.01 -14.92
C TYR A 86 2.27 -1.58 -14.45
N ALA A 87 2.03 -1.59 -13.13
CA ALA A 87 0.74 -1.18 -12.56
C ALA A 87 0.41 0.27 -12.92
N VAL A 88 1.34 1.20 -12.70
CA VAL A 88 1.15 2.63 -12.99
C VAL A 88 0.91 2.87 -14.49
N LYS A 89 1.70 2.28 -15.39
CA LYS A 89 1.54 2.41 -16.85
C LYS A 89 0.22 1.86 -17.36
N ASN A 90 -0.34 0.85 -16.70
CA ASN A 90 -1.62 0.26 -17.08
C ASN A 90 -2.81 0.81 -16.28
N HIS A 91 -2.62 1.93 -15.57
CA HIS A 91 -3.65 2.57 -14.75
C HIS A 91 -4.26 1.64 -13.69
N ILE A 92 -3.53 0.62 -13.26
CA ILE A 92 -3.92 -0.24 -12.14
C ILE A 92 -3.60 0.53 -10.84
N PRO A 93 -4.55 0.65 -9.92
CA PRO A 93 -4.32 1.30 -8.63
C PRO A 93 -3.10 0.76 -7.88
N VAL A 94 -2.34 1.66 -7.26
CA VAL A 94 -1.21 1.31 -6.37
C VAL A 94 -1.41 1.97 -5.02
N GLY A 95 -1.43 1.18 -3.96
CA GLY A 95 -1.42 1.66 -2.59
C GLY A 95 -0.04 1.49 -1.97
N ALA A 96 0.53 2.57 -1.41
CA ALA A 96 1.79 2.53 -0.68
C ALA A 96 1.62 3.16 0.71
N ILE A 97 2.13 2.50 1.73
CA ILE A 97 2.00 2.98 3.11
C ILE A 97 3.36 3.01 3.82
N CYS A 98 3.55 4.01 4.71
CA CYS A 98 4.76 4.13 5.53
C CYS A 98 6.03 4.25 4.66
N ASN A 99 7.04 3.41 4.88
CA ASN A 99 8.30 3.47 4.13
C ASN A 99 8.18 3.04 2.66
N ALA A 100 7.11 2.34 2.26
CA ALA A 100 6.82 2.10 0.84
C ALA A 100 6.60 3.39 0.05
N VAL A 101 6.12 4.45 0.72
CA VAL A 101 5.94 5.78 0.09
C VAL A 101 7.29 6.38 -0.28
N ASN A 102 8.35 6.13 0.49
CA ASN A 102 9.70 6.62 0.16
C ASN A 102 10.23 5.94 -1.12
N PHE A 103 9.95 4.66 -1.32
CA PHE A 103 10.25 3.97 -2.58
C PHE A 103 9.51 4.60 -3.76
N MET A 104 8.22 4.90 -3.61
CA MET A 104 7.43 5.59 -4.66
C MET A 104 7.99 6.98 -4.97
N ALA A 105 8.39 7.72 -3.94
CA ALA A 105 8.98 9.04 -4.04
C ALA A 105 10.33 9.01 -4.76
N GLU A 106 11.23 8.10 -4.36
CA GLU A 106 12.57 7.93 -4.93
C GLU A 106 12.52 7.62 -6.43
N ASN A 107 11.53 6.83 -6.84
CA ASN A 107 11.34 6.43 -8.23
C ASN A 107 10.48 7.41 -9.04
N GLY A 108 10.14 8.59 -8.50
CA GLY A 108 9.48 9.67 -9.20
C GLY A 108 7.98 9.53 -9.40
N PHE A 109 7.35 8.46 -8.89
CA PHE A 109 5.91 8.23 -9.03
C PHE A 109 5.04 9.29 -8.34
N LEU A 110 5.61 10.07 -7.40
CA LEU A 110 4.88 11.06 -6.61
C LEU A 110 5.18 12.52 -7.01
N ASN A 111 6.02 12.75 -8.01
CA ASN A 111 6.50 14.10 -8.31
C ASN A 111 5.39 15.07 -8.77
N GLU A 112 4.38 14.57 -9.49
CA GLU A 112 3.33 15.42 -10.10
C GLU A 112 1.93 15.20 -9.51
N ILE A 113 1.79 14.38 -8.46
CA ILE A 113 0.51 14.06 -7.85
C ILE A 113 0.48 14.42 -6.36
N LYS A 114 -0.71 14.69 -5.82
CA LYS A 114 -0.90 14.86 -4.38
C LYS A 114 -0.66 13.53 -3.67
N HIS A 115 0.06 13.60 -2.56
CA HIS A 115 0.41 12.41 -1.78
C HIS A 115 0.70 12.77 -0.32
N SER A 116 0.77 11.76 0.52
CA SER A 116 1.22 11.87 1.91
C SER A 116 2.29 10.82 2.21
N GLY A 117 2.78 10.78 3.40
CA GLY A 117 3.78 9.84 3.90
C GLY A 117 4.05 10.09 5.39
N ASN A 118 5.11 9.50 5.95
CA ASN A 118 5.41 9.67 7.36
C ASN A 118 5.64 11.16 7.72
N THR A 119 6.65 11.79 7.13
CA THR A 119 6.82 13.25 7.12
C THR A 119 7.55 13.65 5.84
N LEU A 120 7.37 14.88 5.38
CA LEU A 120 8.10 15.39 4.21
C LEU A 120 9.61 15.39 4.44
N GLU A 121 10.07 15.78 5.64
CA GLU A 121 11.48 15.79 6.00
C GLU A 121 12.09 14.36 5.93
N PHE A 122 11.41 13.39 6.53
CA PHE A 122 11.83 12.00 6.49
C PHE A 122 11.85 11.46 5.05
N MET A 123 10.81 11.73 4.27
CA MET A 123 10.75 11.31 2.86
C MET A 123 11.93 11.89 2.06
N LYS A 124 12.24 13.18 2.20
CA LYS A 124 13.39 13.81 1.51
C LYS A 124 14.73 13.22 1.96
N SER A 125 14.84 12.79 3.21
CA SER A 125 16.04 12.12 3.70
C SER A 125 16.25 10.71 3.14
N GLN A 126 15.14 10.01 2.83
CA GLN A 126 15.15 8.62 2.33
C GLN A 126 15.07 8.52 0.80
N ALA A 127 14.61 9.57 0.13
CA ALA A 127 14.37 9.62 -1.31
C ALA A 127 15.07 10.85 -1.92
N PRO A 128 16.40 10.81 -2.12
CA PRO A 128 17.17 11.97 -2.62
C PRO A 128 16.78 12.41 -4.04
N HIS A 129 16.17 11.56 -4.85
CA HIS A 129 15.70 11.91 -6.20
C HIS A 129 14.24 12.45 -6.23
N TYR A 130 13.57 12.48 -5.09
CA TYR A 130 12.21 12.99 -4.96
C TYR A 130 12.11 14.50 -5.26
N LYS A 131 11.10 14.89 -6.06
CA LYS A 131 10.87 16.28 -6.52
C LYS A 131 9.42 16.74 -6.34
N GLY A 132 8.64 16.01 -5.57
CA GLY A 132 7.19 16.24 -5.40
C GLY A 132 6.79 17.01 -4.15
N ASP A 133 7.72 17.68 -3.46
CA ASP A 133 7.51 18.33 -2.16
C ASP A 133 6.36 19.36 -2.16
N LYS A 134 6.13 20.07 -3.27
CA LYS A 134 5.00 20.98 -3.43
C LYS A 134 3.62 20.31 -3.41
N ASN A 135 3.58 18.99 -3.65
CA ASN A 135 2.36 18.17 -3.72
C ASN A 135 2.16 17.33 -2.45
N PHE A 136 3.08 17.39 -1.49
CA PHE A 136 2.97 16.68 -0.22
C PHE A 136 1.88 17.29 0.65
N LEU A 137 1.02 16.44 1.22
CA LEU A 137 -0.05 16.82 2.13
C LEU A 137 0.16 16.14 3.49
N GLU A 138 0.05 16.91 4.57
CA GLU A 138 0.09 16.39 5.95
C GLU A 138 -1.26 15.74 6.32
N GLU A 139 -1.59 14.64 5.61
CA GLU A 139 -2.81 13.86 5.81
C GLU A 139 -2.47 12.41 6.14
N GLN A 140 -3.38 11.71 6.80
CA GLN A 140 -3.19 10.28 7.12
C GLN A 140 -3.12 9.43 5.85
N ALA A 141 -3.95 9.75 4.85
CA ALA A 141 -3.92 9.11 3.54
C ALA A 141 -4.44 10.03 2.43
N VAL A 142 -3.79 10.00 1.29
CA VAL A 142 -4.15 10.75 0.08
C VAL A 142 -4.35 9.78 -1.08
N CYS A 143 -5.33 10.05 -1.94
CA CYS A 143 -5.56 9.34 -3.19
C CYS A 143 -5.54 10.35 -4.33
N ASP A 144 -4.64 10.19 -5.29
CA ASP A 144 -4.58 10.98 -6.52
C ASP A 144 -4.04 10.12 -7.67
N ALA A 145 -4.54 10.31 -8.89
CA ALA A 145 -4.11 9.61 -10.10
C ALA A 145 -4.00 8.07 -9.96
N ASN A 146 -4.94 7.42 -9.27
CA ASN A 146 -4.93 5.99 -8.94
C ASN A 146 -3.78 5.55 -8.01
N ILE A 147 -3.08 6.45 -7.38
CA ILE A 147 -2.07 6.16 -6.36
C ILE A 147 -2.62 6.57 -5.00
N ILE A 148 -2.58 5.64 -4.05
CA ILE A 148 -2.97 5.88 -2.67
C ILE A 148 -1.70 5.85 -1.82
N THR A 149 -1.46 6.92 -1.08
CA THR A 149 -0.34 6.99 -0.15
C THR A 149 -0.83 7.25 1.27
N ALA A 150 -0.14 6.70 2.25
CA ALA A 150 -0.46 6.93 3.67
C ALA A 150 0.79 6.93 4.55
N ASN A 151 0.73 7.62 5.68
CA ASN A 151 1.74 7.45 6.72
C ASN A 151 1.50 6.14 7.51
N GLY A 152 2.49 5.67 8.26
CA GLY A 152 2.44 4.38 8.96
C GLY A 152 1.39 4.29 10.08
N SER A 153 0.78 5.42 10.49
CA SER A 153 -0.33 5.44 11.45
C SER A 153 -1.71 5.53 10.78
N GLY A 154 -1.75 5.74 9.45
CA GLY A 154 -2.97 5.97 8.68
C GLY A 154 -3.59 4.71 8.08
N THR A 155 -3.50 3.57 8.74
CA THR A 155 -3.96 2.26 8.21
C THR A 155 -5.45 2.23 7.88
N LEU A 156 -6.30 2.84 8.70
CA LEU A 156 -7.74 2.91 8.47
C LEU A 156 -8.09 3.87 7.33
N GLU A 157 -7.44 5.02 7.27
CA GLU A 157 -7.60 6.00 6.21
C GLU A 157 -7.11 5.44 4.87
N PHE A 158 -5.99 4.72 4.88
CA PHE A 158 -5.47 3.99 3.72
C PHE A 158 -6.49 2.98 3.19
N ALA A 159 -7.01 2.13 4.07
CA ALA A 159 -8.04 1.17 3.72
C ALA A 159 -9.30 1.85 3.17
N ARG A 160 -9.79 2.91 3.83
CA ARG A 160 -10.96 3.68 3.37
C ARG A 160 -10.75 4.24 1.97
N LYS A 161 -9.59 4.84 1.67
CA LYS A 161 -9.28 5.40 0.34
C LYS A 161 -9.26 4.31 -0.73
N ILE A 162 -8.69 3.15 -0.45
CA ILE A 162 -8.65 2.01 -1.37
C ILE A 162 -10.07 1.46 -1.63
N LEU A 163 -10.85 1.20 -0.57
CA LEU A 163 -12.23 0.70 -0.70
C LEU A 163 -13.10 1.65 -1.52
N THR A 164 -12.94 2.95 -1.31
CA THR A 164 -13.64 3.99 -2.08
C THR A 164 -13.20 4.01 -3.55
N LEU A 165 -11.89 3.98 -3.82
CA LEU A 165 -11.37 4.01 -5.19
C LEU A 165 -11.82 2.80 -6.01
N LEU A 166 -11.85 1.62 -5.39
CA LEU A 166 -12.29 0.38 -6.02
C LEU A 166 -13.81 0.22 -6.10
N ASN A 167 -14.59 1.12 -5.49
CA ASN A 167 -16.03 0.94 -5.28
C ASN A 167 -16.36 -0.45 -4.70
N ALA A 168 -15.52 -0.90 -3.75
CA ALA A 168 -15.58 -2.28 -3.23
C ALA A 168 -16.87 -2.56 -2.47
N LYS A 169 -17.46 -1.53 -1.86
CA LYS A 169 -18.74 -1.55 -1.15
C LYS A 169 -19.46 -0.21 -1.35
N SER A 170 -20.71 -0.09 -0.91
CA SER A 170 -21.42 1.20 -0.93
C SER A 170 -20.70 2.23 -0.04
N GLU A 171 -20.81 3.51 -0.38
CA GLU A 171 -20.22 4.61 0.39
C GLU A 171 -20.64 4.59 1.86
N GLN A 172 -21.93 4.27 2.11
CA GLN A 172 -22.45 4.14 3.47
C GLN A 172 -21.76 3.00 4.22
N ALA A 173 -21.64 1.81 3.60
CA ALA A 173 -20.99 0.66 4.23
C ALA A 173 -19.51 0.94 4.55
N ILE A 174 -18.78 1.62 3.66
CA ILE A 174 -17.41 2.03 3.90
C ILE A 174 -17.33 3.02 5.07
N THR A 175 -18.27 3.95 5.14
CA THR A 175 -18.31 4.96 6.21
C THR A 175 -18.62 4.31 7.56
N ASP A 176 -19.59 3.43 7.62
CA ASP A 176 -19.98 2.71 8.85
C ASP A 176 -18.83 1.82 9.34
N TRP A 177 -18.21 1.08 8.43
CA TRP A 177 -17.02 0.28 8.72
C TRP A 177 -15.86 1.13 9.28
N TYR A 178 -15.56 2.27 8.63
CA TYR A 178 -14.51 3.18 9.09
C TYR A 178 -14.80 3.73 10.48
N ASN A 179 -16.04 4.20 10.72
CA ASN A 179 -16.43 4.76 12.01
C ASN A 179 -16.36 3.71 13.12
N LEU A 180 -16.83 2.48 12.86
CA LEU A 180 -16.74 1.38 13.81
C LEU A 180 -15.30 1.10 14.21
N ASN A 181 -14.38 1.00 13.23
CA ASN A 181 -12.97 0.71 13.51
C ASN A 181 -12.22 1.91 14.13
N LYS A 182 -12.62 3.13 13.80
CA LYS A 182 -11.99 4.36 14.30
C LYS A 182 -12.41 4.70 15.71
N PHE A 183 -13.69 4.56 16.03
CA PHE A 183 -14.30 5.05 17.26
C PHE A 183 -14.80 3.93 18.18
N GLY A 184 -14.94 2.69 17.67
CA GLY A 184 -15.39 1.53 18.44
C GLY A 184 -16.91 1.44 18.57
N PHE A 185 -17.36 0.48 19.39
CA PHE A 185 -18.79 0.19 19.62
C PHE A 185 -19.48 1.17 20.59
N TYR A 186 -18.71 1.81 21.45
CA TYR A 186 -19.22 2.66 22.52
C TYR A 186 -18.93 4.13 22.19
N GLN A 187 -19.78 4.71 21.37
CA GLN A 187 -19.69 6.13 20.96
C GLN A 187 -20.68 6.96 21.75
#